data_5debf038c37de186b687d41cf21af443
#
_entry.id   5debf038c37de186b687d41cf21af443
#
_cell.length_a   1.000
_cell.length_b   1.000
_cell.length_c   1.000
_cell.angle_alpha   90.00
_cell.angle_beta   90.00
_cell.angle_gamma   90.00
#
_symmetry.space_group_name_H-M   'P 1'
#
loop_
_entity.id
_entity.type
_entity.pdbx_description
1 polymer ?
#
loop_
_entity_poly.entity_id
_entity_poly.type
_entity_poly.pdbx_seq_one_letter_code
_entity_poly.pdbx_strand_id
1 'polypeptide(L)'
;MTEPHFTKKTGGIWGVRTPFAPSRFPFFYGWVIVFAATIGSIFSIPGQTMGFSVFTDVLIEELGLSRVQLSLAYCLGTVASGLTLPWLGRVLDRWGERRMAVASVLATGLVLFYLANCGVISQALGQALPAAAAAFIVIGLGFYMILAAAQGVLSMTCRNAIGK
;
A
#
# COMPACT_ATOMS: atom_id res chain seq x y z
N MET A 1 31.13 -17.93 -39.75
CA MET A 1 30.02 -17.15 -39.18
C MET A 1 29.33 -18.05 -38.21
N THR A 2 29.67 -17.92 -36.92
CA THR A 2 29.14 -18.73 -35.83
C THR A 2 28.04 -17.93 -35.14
N GLU A 3 26.81 -18.43 -35.23
CA GLU A 3 25.67 -17.82 -34.52
C GLU A 3 25.84 -17.93 -32.99
N PRO A 4 25.53 -16.88 -32.22
CA PRO A 4 25.57 -16.97 -30.74
C PRO A 4 24.37 -17.77 -30.23
N HIS A 5 24.65 -18.94 -29.66
CA HIS A 5 23.67 -19.70 -28.84
C HIS A 5 23.23 -18.88 -27.62
N PHE A 6 22.05 -18.28 -27.71
CA PHE A 6 21.34 -17.76 -26.54
C PHE A 6 20.87 -18.92 -25.66
N THR A 7 21.62 -19.25 -24.63
CA THR A 7 21.19 -20.18 -23.58
C THR A 7 20.01 -19.55 -22.82
N LYS A 8 18.83 -20.06 -23.13
CA LYS A 8 17.58 -19.75 -22.42
C LYS A 8 17.71 -20.23 -20.98
N LYS A 9 18.04 -19.31 -20.05
CA LYS A 9 17.99 -19.59 -18.60
C LYS A 9 16.56 -19.98 -18.26
N THR A 10 16.33 -21.27 -18.05
CA THR A 10 15.11 -21.82 -17.45
C THR A 10 15.01 -21.30 -16.02
N GLY A 11 14.26 -20.23 -15.85
CA GLY A 11 13.94 -19.66 -14.54
C GLY A 11 13.12 -20.63 -13.71
N GLY A 12 13.42 -20.64 -12.42
CA GLY A 12 12.91 -21.56 -11.41
C GLY A 12 11.38 -21.70 -11.35
N ILE A 13 10.93 -22.58 -10.45
CA ILE A 13 9.58 -23.11 -10.19
C ILE A 13 8.41 -22.10 -10.23
N TRP A 14 8.71 -20.80 -10.25
CA TRP A 14 7.76 -19.66 -10.36
C TRP A 14 7.84 -18.95 -11.71
N GLY A 15 8.15 -19.69 -12.78
CA GLY A 15 8.13 -19.17 -14.15
C GLY A 15 6.78 -18.53 -14.50
N VAL A 16 6.82 -17.53 -15.37
CA VAL A 16 5.72 -16.65 -15.86
C VAL A 16 4.44 -17.40 -16.31
N ARG A 17 4.43 -18.73 -16.27
CA ARG A 17 3.37 -19.61 -16.82
C ARG A 17 2.35 -20.14 -15.81
N THR A 18 2.48 -19.88 -14.51
CA THR A 18 1.54 -20.42 -13.53
C THR A 18 1.08 -19.33 -12.56
N PRO A 19 -0.23 -19.24 -12.22
CA PRO A 19 -1.36 -20.10 -12.56
C PRO A 19 -2.09 -19.72 -13.87
N PHE A 20 -1.78 -18.59 -14.50
CA PHE A 20 -2.52 -18.06 -15.66
C PHE A 20 -1.63 -18.08 -16.90
N ALA A 21 -1.68 -19.18 -17.69
CA ALA A 21 -1.04 -19.24 -19.00
C ALA A 21 -1.80 -18.38 -20.00
N PRO A 22 -1.14 -17.40 -20.72
CA PRO A 22 -1.80 -16.53 -21.69
C PRO A 22 -2.56 -17.28 -22.79
N SER A 23 -2.11 -18.50 -23.12
CA SER A 23 -2.70 -19.37 -24.16
C SER A 23 -4.06 -19.98 -23.80
N ARG A 24 -4.54 -19.85 -22.57
CA ARG A 24 -5.84 -20.39 -22.13
C ARG A 24 -7.02 -19.41 -22.26
N PHE A 25 -6.75 -18.16 -22.55
CA PHE A 25 -7.80 -17.15 -22.66
C PHE A 25 -8.17 -16.91 -24.12
N PRO A 26 -9.47 -16.93 -24.48
CA PRO A 26 -9.95 -16.68 -25.84
C PRO A 26 -9.87 -15.21 -26.26
N PHE A 27 -9.41 -14.33 -25.38
CA PHE A 27 -9.27 -12.88 -25.59
C PHE A 27 -7.88 -12.39 -25.16
N PHE A 28 -7.53 -11.18 -25.57
CA PHE A 28 -6.24 -10.58 -25.30
C PHE A 28 -5.96 -10.48 -23.77
N TYR A 29 -4.97 -11.22 -23.30
CA TYR A 29 -4.61 -11.31 -21.87
C TYR A 29 -4.34 -9.95 -21.19
N GLY A 30 -3.96 -8.94 -21.98
CA GLY A 30 -3.79 -7.56 -21.50
C GLY A 30 -5.01 -6.99 -20.79
N TRP A 31 -6.22 -7.35 -21.23
CA TRP A 31 -7.47 -6.92 -20.57
C TRP A 31 -7.61 -7.44 -19.14
N VAL A 32 -7.15 -8.67 -18.88
CA VAL A 32 -7.15 -9.24 -17.53
C VAL A 32 -6.21 -8.47 -16.62
N ILE A 33 -5.03 -8.09 -17.14
CA ILE A 33 -4.05 -7.29 -16.39
C ILE A 33 -4.63 -5.91 -16.07
N VAL A 34 -5.22 -5.24 -17.07
CA VAL A 34 -5.85 -3.93 -16.88
C VAL A 34 -6.98 -4.01 -15.85
N PHE A 35 -7.85 -5.01 -15.95
CA PHE A 35 -8.93 -5.20 -14.98
C PHE A 35 -8.43 -5.43 -13.56
N ALA A 36 -7.45 -6.32 -13.39
CA ALA A 36 -6.84 -6.59 -12.09
C ALA A 36 -6.13 -5.35 -11.51
N ALA A 37 -5.42 -4.59 -12.34
CA ALA A 37 -4.76 -3.36 -11.93
C ALA A 37 -5.77 -2.24 -11.59
N THR A 38 -6.90 -2.17 -12.28
CA THR A 38 -7.98 -1.23 -11.96
C THR A 38 -8.59 -1.56 -10.60
N ILE A 39 -8.89 -2.83 -10.33
CA ILE A 39 -9.36 -3.28 -9.01
C ILE A 39 -8.34 -2.93 -7.93
N GLY A 40 -7.05 -3.23 -8.15
CA GLY A 40 -5.99 -2.87 -7.21
C GLY A 40 -5.90 -1.36 -6.96
N SER A 41 -6.11 -0.55 -8.00
CA SER A 41 -6.14 0.91 -7.87
C SER A 41 -7.33 1.39 -7.03
N ILE A 42 -8.50 0.76 -7.16
CA ILE A 42 -9.68 1.05 -6.33
C ILE A 42 -9.38 0.73 -4.86
N PHE A 43 -8.76 -0.42 -4.57
CA PHE A 43 -8.36 -0.78 -3.21
C PHE A 43 -7.25 0.12 -2.62
N SER A 44 -6.58 0.94 -3.43
CA SER A 44 -5.61 1.93 -2.95
C SER A 44 -6.25 3.24 -2.46
N ILE A 45 -7.55 3.47 -2.73
CA ILE A 45 -8.29 4.70 -2.39
C ILE A 45 -8.21 5.05 -0.89
N PRO A 46 -8.31 4.10 0.07
CA PRO A 46 -8.20 4.43 1.50
C PRO A 46 -6.89 5.11 1.89
N GLY A 47 -5.80 4.87 1.15
CA GLY A 47 -4.50 5.54 1.35
C GLY A 47 -4.37 6.88 0.61
N GLN A 48 -5.37 7.29 -0.16
CA GLN A 48 -5.34 8.55 -0.89
C GLN A 48 -6.00 9.67 -0.08
N THR A 49 -5.61 10.91 -0.37
CA THR A 49 -6.11 12.12 0.30
C THR A 49 -7.65 12.21 0.29
N MET A 50 -8.28 11.76 -0.79
CA MET A 50 -9.75 11.77 -0.90
C MET A 50 -10.41 10.78 0.07
N GLY A 51 -9.86 9.57 0.22
CA GLY A 51 -10.39 8.59 1.17
C GLY A 51 -10.30 9.08 2.62
N PHE A 52 -9.19 9.74 2.94
CA PHE A 52 -8.97 10.27 4.28
C PHE A 52 -9.90 11.43 4.64
N SER A 53 -10.20 12.35 3.69
CA SER A 53 -11.02 13.54 3.96
C SER A 53 -12.42 13.21 4.51
N VAL A 54 -12.98 12.05 4.14
CA VAL A 54 -14.30 11.58 4.61
C VAL A 54 -14.28 11.25 6.11
N PHE A 55 -13.16 10.77 6.64
CA PHE A 55 -13.03 10.35 8.04
C PHE A 55 -12.44 11.42 8.95
N THR A 56 -12.08 12.60 8.40
CA THR A 56 -11.40 13.67 9.14
C THR A 56 -12.20 14.12 10.36
N ASP A 57 -13.48 14.39 10.22
CA ASP A 57 -14.30 14.92 11.30
C ASP A 57 -14.54 13.86 12.40
N VAL A 58 -14.76 12.61 12.02
CA VAL A 58 -14.89 11.48 12.95
C VAL A 58 -13.62 11.28 13.78
N LEU A 59 -12.45 11.35 13.14
CA LEU A 59 -11.17 11.19 13.82
C LEU A 59 -10.86 12.36 14.78
N ILE A 60 -11.29 13.57 14.44
CA ILE A 60 -11.16 14.75 15.31
C ILE A 60 -12.00 14.55 16.58
N GLU A 61 -13.25 14.11 16.43
CA GLU A 61 -14.15 13.88 17.56
C GLU A 61 -13.68 12.73 18.45
N GLU A 62 -13.29 11.59 17.87
CA GLU A 62 -12.87 10.42 18.65
C GLU A 62 -11.53 10.61 19.38
N LEU A 63 -10.58 11.29 18.75
CA LEU A 63 -9.23 11.46 19.29
C LEU A 63 -9.05 12.76 20.09
N GLY A 64 -10.03 13.65 20.07
CA GLY A 64 -9.95 14.97 20.73
C GLY A 64 -8.81 15.85 20.17
N LEU A 65 -8.44 15.66 18.91
CA LEU A 65 -7.38 16.41 18.23
C LEU A 65 -7.94 17.63 17.52
N SER A 66 -7.15 18.71 17.44
CA SER A 66 -7.48 19.82 16.57
C SER A 66 -7.26 19.46 15.10
N ARG A 67 -7.99 20.15 14.20
CA ARG A 67 -7.82 19.98 12.73
C ARG A 67 -6.37 20.23 12.29
N VAL A 68 -5.68 21.16 12.93
CA VAL A 68 -4.27 21.48 12.66
C VAL A 68 -3.36 20.31 13.05
N GLN A 69 -3.57 19.71 14.22
CA GLN A 69 -2.81 18.55 14.67
C GLN A 69 -3.00 17.35 13.75
N LEU A 70 -4.23 17.08 13.34
CA LEU A 70 -4.54 15.97 12.42
C LEU A 70 -3.87 16.20 11.05
N SER A 71 -3.94 17.43 10.51
CA SER A 71 -3.27 17.77 9.25
C SER A 71 -1.75 17.67 9.35
N LEU A 72 -1.18 18.04 10.49
CA LEU A 72 0.27 17.91 10.74
C LEU A 72 0.68 16.43 10.81
N ALA A 73 -0.10 15.58 11.49
CA ALA A 73 0.15 14.15 11.53
C ALA A 73 0.09 13.53 10.13
N TYR A 74 -0.87 13.93 9.30
CA TYR A 74 -0.97 13.50 7.90
C TYR A 74 0.23 13.98 7.06
N CYS A 75 0.65 15.22 7.22
CA CYS A 75 1.82 15.78 6.53
C CYS A 75 3.09 15.00 6.88
N LEU A 76 3.33 14.76 8.16
CA LEU A 76 4.48 13.97 8.64
C LEU A 76 4.43 12.53 8.12
N GLY A 77 3.26 11.90 8.14
CA GLY A 77 3.04 10.57 7.57
C GLY A 77 3.36 10.51 6.08
N THR A 78 2.95 11.54 5.33
CA THR A 78 3.23 11.65 3.89
C THR A 78 4.72 11.78 3.60
N VAL A 79 5.41 12.66 4.31
CA VAL A 79 6.86 12.86 4.15
C VAL A 79 7.62 11.58 4.51
N ALA A 80 7.31 10.96 5.64
CA ALA A 80 7.93 9.71 6.07
C ALA A 80 7.68 8.57 5.08
N SER A 81 6.44 8.43 4.58
CA SER A 81 6.10 7.46 3.55
C SER A 81 6.89 7.71 2.25
N GLY A 82 6.99 8.97 1.80
CA GLY A 82 7.76 9.34 0.62
C GLY A 82 9.24 8.96 0.74
N LEU A 83 9.85 9.13 1.90
CA LEU A 83 11.24 8.76 2.16
C LEU A 83 11.47 7.25 2.15
N THR A 84 10.48 6.45 2.52
CA THR A 84 10.57 4.98 2.52
C THR A 84 10.28 4.34 1.16
N LEU A 85 9.60 5.05 0.25
CA LEU A 85 9.24 4.55 -1.09
C LEU A 85 10.42 4.03 -1.91
N PRO A 86 11.60 4.68 -1.99
CA PRO A 86 12.74 4.15 -2.76
C PRO A 86 13.24 2.82 -2.22
N TRP A 87 13.13 2.58 -0.92
CA TRP A 87 13.49 1.31 -0.31
C TRP A 87 12.45 0.23 -0.61
N LEU A 88 11.16 0.56 -0.52
CA LEU A 88 10.05 -0.32 -0.90
C LEU A 88 10.09 -0.69 -2.39
N GLY A 89 10.51 0.24 -3.27
CA GLY A 89 10.74 -0.04 -4.68
C GLY A 89 11.81 -1.12 -4.90
N ARG A 90 12.92 -1.07 -4.17
CA ARG A 90 13.96 -2.12 -4.24
C ARG A 90 13.45 -3.49 -3.75
N VAL A 91 12.58 -3.50 -2.76
CA VAL A 91 11.94 -4.73 -2.27
C VAL A 91 10.98 -5.27 -3.34
N LEU A 92 10.21 -4.40 -4.00
CA LEU A 92 9.33 -4.76 -5.12
C LEU A 92 10.11 -5.44 -6.25
N ASP A 93 11.25 -4.87 -6.64
CA ASP A 93 12.10 -5.42 -7.70
C ASP A 93 12.67 -6.81 -7.34
N ARG A 94 12.93 -7.06 -6.05
CA ARG A 94 13.46 -8.36 -5.56
C ARG A 94 12.39 -9.43 -5.41
N TRP A 95 11.22 -9.06 -4.88
CA TRP A 95 10.15 -10.01 -4.53
C TRP A 95 9.21 -10.28 -5.71
N GLY A 96 9.18 -9.37 -6.67
CA GLY A 96 8.30 -9.42 -7.83
C GLY A 96 6.89 -8.91 -7.54
N GLU A 97 6.24 -8.44 -8.59
CA GLU A 97 4.98 -7.70 -8.52
C GLU A 97 3.84 -8.47 -7.85
N ARG A 98 3.71 -9.78 -8.13
CA ARG A 98 2.61 -10.60 -7.60
C ARG A 98 2.64 -10.74 -6.08
N ARG A 99 3.83 -11.01 -5.52
CA ARG A 99 3.99 -11.15 -4.06
C ARG A 99 3.79 -9.81 -3.36
N MET A 100 4.33 -8.74 -3.95
CA MET A 100 4.17 -7.40 -3.41
C MET A 100 2.73 -6.91 -3.48
N ALA A 101 1.97 -7.23 -4.54
CA ALA A 101 0.54 -6.92 -4.61
C ALA A 101 -0.24 -7.56 -3.47
N VAL A 102 -0.06 -8.86 -3.25
CA VAL A 102 -0.74 -9.58 -2.15
C VAL A 102 -0.32 -9.02 -0.79
N ALA A 103 0.99 -8.82 -0.58
CA ALA A 103 1.51 -8.28 0.68
C ALA A 103 0.97 -6.86 0.96
N SER A 104 0.89 -5.99 -0.07
CA SER A 104 0.38 -4.63 0.11
C SER A 104 -1.13 -4.59 0.38
N VAL A 105 -1.93 -5.46 -0.24
CA VAL A 105 -3.36 -5.57 0.06
C VAL A 105 -3.58 -6.04 1.49
N LEU A 106 -2.86 -7.08 1.94
CA LEU A 106 -2.93 -7.55 3.32
C LEU A 106 -2.46 -6.49 4.31
N ALA A 107 -1.36 -5.80 4.02
CA ALA A 107 -0.87 -4.70 4.84
C ALA A 107 -1.90 -3.57 4.93
N THR A 108 -2.53 -3.18 3.82
CA THR A 108 -3.59 -2.16 3.80
C THR A 108 -4.77 -2.59 4.69
N GLY A 109 -5.22 -3.85 4.59
CA GLY A 109 -6.29 -4.38 5.43
C GLY A 109 -5.94 -4.34 6.92
N LEU A 110 -4.72 -4.74 7.29
CA LEU A 110 -4.23 -4.67 8.68
C LEU A 110 -4.16 -3.23 9.20
N VAL A 111 -3.70 -2.30 8.37
CA VAL A 111 -3.63 -0.87 8.75
C VAL A 111 -5.03 -0.27 8.91
N LEU A 112 -5.99 -0.64 8.06
CA LEU A 112 -7.37 -0.21 8.22
C LEU A 112 -7.98 -0.76 9.53
N PHE A 113 -7.69 -2.01 9.89
CA PHE A 113 -8.08 -2.59 11.16
C PHE A 113 -7.42 -1.86 12.34
N TYR A 114 -6.15 -1.49 12.23
CA TYR A 114 -5.44 -0.67 13.21
C TYR A 114 -6.13 0.70 13.37
N LEU A 115 -6.43 1.39 12.26
CA LEU A 115 -7.09 2.69 12.28
C LEU A 115 -8.51 2.61 12.86
N ALA A 116 -9.25 1.53 12.61
CA ALA A 116 -10.57 1.30 13.19
C ALA A 116 -10.52 1.16 14.74
N ASN A 117 -9.36 0.79 15.28
CA ASN A 117 -9.16 0.65 16.73
C ASN A 117 -8.28 1.78 17.31
N CYS A 118 -8.04 2.86 16.57
CA CYS A 118 -7.12 3.93 16.99
C CYS A 118 -7.56 4.62 18.30
N GLY A 119 -8.89 4.75 18.55
CA GLY A 119 -9.43 5.30 19.80
C GLY A 119 -9.04 4.47 21.01
N VAL A 120 -9.22 3.14 20.94
CA VAL A 120 -8.84 2.21 22.02
C VAL A 120 -7.34 2.21 22.26
N ILE A 121 -6.56 2.20 21.18
CA ILE A 121 -5.10 2.20 21.26
C ILE A 121 -4.58 3.51 21.86
N SER A 122 -5.16 4.64 21.48
CA SER A 122 -4.78 5.96 22.02
C SER A 122 -5.10 6.09 23.51
N GLN A 123 -6.23 5.54 23.96
CA GLN A 123 -6.59 5.50 25.38
C GLN A 123 -5.64 4.62 26.18
N ALA A 124 -5.28 3.45 25.68
CA ALA A 124 -4.31 2.57 26.34
C ALA A 124 -2.92 3.23 26.45
N LEU A 125 -2.50 3.92 25.40
CA LEU A 125 -1.23 4.66 25.40
C LEU A 125 -1.27 5.92 26.26
N GLY A 126 -2.44 6.53 26.41
CA GLY A 126 -2.71 7.71 27.24
C GLY A 126 -2.50 7.49 28.74
N GLN A 127 -2.38 6.23 29.18
CA GLN A 127 -1.98 5.90 30.57
C GLN A 127 -0.49 6.22 30.84
N ALA A 128 0.34 6.19 29.80
CA ALA A 128 1.79 6.42 29.90
C ALA A 128 2.24 7.80 29.36
N LEU A 129 1.41 8.43 28.50
CA LEU A 129 1.71 9.69 27.82
C LEU A 129 0.52 10.66 27.93
N PRO A 130 0.74 11.99 27.76
CA PRO A 130 -0.38 12.93 27.63
C PRO A 130 -1.32 12.50 26.50
N ALA A 131 -2.63 12.47 26.78
CA ALA A 131 -3.64 11.92 25.86
C ALA A 131 -3.53 12.48 24.42
N ALA A 132 -3.29 13.79 24.30
CA ALA A 132 -3.09 14.43 22.99
C ALA A 132 -1.84 13.93 22.25
N ALA A 133 -0.75 13.67 22.97
CA ALA A 133 0.48 13.14 22.37
C ALA A 133 0.30 11.67 21.95
N ALA A 134 -0.37 10.86 22.78
CA ALA A 134 -0.69 9.48 22.46
C ALA A 134 -1.55 9.39 21.19
N ALA A 135 -2.63 10.18 21.11
CA ALA A 135 -3.50 10.26 19.95
C ALA A 135 -2.75 10.70 18.69
N PHE A 136 -1.89 11.71 18.79
CA PHE A 136 -1.08 12.21 17.68
C PHE A 136 -0.11 11.14 17.13
N ILE A 137 0.56 10.41 18.01
CA ILE A 137 1.49 9.34 17.63
C ILE A 137 0.73 8.19 16.96
N VAL A 138 -0.37 7.74 17.55
CA VAL A 138 -1.17 6.63 17.02
C VAL A 138 -1.69 6.94 15.63
N ILE A 139 -2.29 8.12 15.44
CA ILE A 139 -2.83 8.50 14.13
C ILE A 139 -1.73 8.79 13.10
N GLY A 140 -0.63 9.42 13.52
CA GLY A 140 0.53 9.68 12.65
C GLY A 140 1.17 8.39 12.13
N LEU A 141 1.31 7.38 12.99
CA LEU A 141 1.79 6.05 12.59
C LEU A 141 0.80 5.36 11.63
N GLY A 142 -0.50 5.47 11.91
CA GLY A 142 -1.55 4.96 11.02
C GLY A 142 -1.47 5.58 9.63
N PHE A 143 -1.31 6.89 9.53
CA PHE A 143 -1.16 7.60 8.27
C PHE A 143 0.12 7.19 7.53
N TYR A 144 1.24 7.12 8.22
CA TYR A 144 2.46 6.63 7.62
C TYR A 144 2.28 5.24 7.00
N MET A 145 1.71 4.30 7.75
CA MET A 145 1.52 2.93 7.29
C MET A 145 0.55 2.83 6.11
N ILE A 146 -0.60 3.53 6.15
CA ILE A 146 -1.59 3.45 5.07
C ILE A 146 -1.09 4.11 3.79
N LEU A 147 -0.39 5.24 3.91
CA LEU A 147 0.23 5.92 2.76
C LEU A 147 1.34 5.06 2.14
N ALA A 148 2.17 4.42 2.94
CA ALA A 148 3.22 3.53 2.44
C ALA A 148 2.64 2.28 1.77
N ALA A 149 1.66 1.61 2.38
CA ALA A 149 1.09 0.36 1.88
C ALA A 149 0.17 0.59 0.67
N ALA A 150 -0.85 1.43 0.81
CA ALA A 150 -1.89 1.60 -0.19
C ALA A 150 -1.47 2.57 -1.31
N GLN A 151 -1.03 3.78 -0.97
CA GLN A 151 -0.64 4.77 -1.98
C GLN A 151 0.74 4.46 -2.58
N GLY A 152 1.69 4.03 -1.76
CA GLY A 152 3.05 3.72 -2.20
C GLY A 152 3.11 2.39 -2.95
N VAL A 153 3.13 1.29 -2.21
CA VAL A 153 3.44 -0.04 -2.77
C VAL A 153 2.36 -0.55 -3.70
N LEU A 154 1.08 -0.49 -3.30
CA LEU A 154 -0.01 -1.03 -4.10
C LEU A 154 -0.17 -0.26 -5.42
N SER A 155 -0.20 1.07 -5.36
CA SER A 155 -0.30 1.92 -6.54
C SER A 155 0.88 1.73 -7.50
N MET A 156 2.11 1.63 -6.97
CA MET A 156 3.32 1.39 -7.76
C MET A 156 3.29 0.02 -8.45
N THR A 157 2.85 -1.02 -7.73
CA THR A 157 2.72 -2.38 -8.27
C THR A 157 1.68 -2.45 -9.39
N CYS A 158 0.52 -1.79 -9.22
CA CYS A 158 -0.52 -1.74 -10.24
C CYS A 158 -0.05 -1.03 -11.52
N ARG A 159 0.68 0.09 -11.38
CA ARG A 159 1.24 0.83 -12.52
C ARG A 159 2.29 0.02 -13.27
N ASN A 160 3.18 -0.66 -12.55
CA ASN A 160 4.21 -1.51 -13.17
C ASN A 160 3.61 -2.71 -13.90
N ALA A 161 2.50 -3.26 -13.39
CA ALA A 161 1.81 -4.37 -14.04
C ALA A 161 1.18 -3.99 -15.39
N ILE A 162 0.76 -2.73 -15.57
CA ILE A 162 0.20 -2.22 -16.83
C ILE A 162 1.30 -1.89 -17.83
N GLY A 163 2.48 -1.47 -17.36
CA GLY A 163 3.59 -1.00 -18.20
C GLY A 163 4.45 -2.11 -18.83
N LYS A 164 4.15 -3.38 -18.56
CA LYS A 164 4.83 -4.57 -19.13
C LYS A 164 3.95 -5.32 -20.11
#